data_4c2d0a8eb2a26e5db955b54309f240cf
#
_entry.id   4c2d0a8eb2a26e5db955b54309f240cf
#
_cell.length_a   1.000
_cell.length_b   1.000
_cell.length_c   1.000
_cell.angle_alpha   90.00
_cell.angle_beta   90.00
_cell.angle_gamma   90.00
#
_symmetry.space_group_name_H-M   'P 1'
#
loop_
_entity.id
_entity.type
_entity.pdbx_description
1 polymer ?
#
loop_
_entity_poly.entity_id
_entity_poly.type
_entity_poly.pdbx_seq_one_letter_code
_entity_poly.pdbx_strand_id
1 'polypeptide(L)'
;MRLNEQGLVNRKQWEEKGYNLPKFDREAVTAATKENPFWIHFGPGNIFRAFQANVVQNLLNEGLLDRGIVAAEGYDYEIIEKMNHPHDDYNLLVTLKADGNVEKTVVGSVVESLTVDSTNEKDFGRLIEIFGKDSLQIVSFTITEKGYSLVNGKGESLPGVEDDFVNGPKKAMSYMGKVAALLYARYEAGQKPVAMVSMDNCSHNGDKLYAAINTFAEKWAANSVADAGFVSYVNDKSKVSFPWSMIDKITPRPDASVEAILKEDGIEELEPVITSKNTYVAPFVNAEECEYLVIEDAFPNGRPEALTKGGIMFTERETVDKVEKMKVCTCLNPLHTALAVYGCLLGYEKISEEMKDTELKKLVETIGYVEGLPVVVNPGVLDPKEFIDTVLNVRIPNPFMPDTPQRIATDTSQKLAIRFGETIKAYAASDELDVADLKLIPLVFAGWLRYLMAVNDNGEKFELSPDPLLDTVCPYVAEFELGKEADVEATLKPVLENAKIFGVNLYEVGMADKVCGYFSELIAGKGAVRATLKKYVS
;
A
#
# COMPACT_ATOMS: atom_id res chain seq x y z
N MET A 1 -31.89 -2.26 -8.37
CA MET A 1 -31.50 -0.99 -7.72
C MET A 1 -30.32 -0.39 -8.49
N ARG A 2 -30.36 0.89 -8.82
CA ARG A 2 -29.24 1.55 -9.50
C ARG A 2 -28.41 2.39 -8.55
N LEU A 3 -27.10 2.34 -8.67
CA LEU A 3 -26.16 3.13 -7.87
C LEU A 3 -26.02 4.51 -8.49
N ASN A 4 -27.01 5.36 -8.28
CA ASN A 4 -27.01 6.77 -8.68
C ASN A 4 -28.06 7.55 -7.88
N GLU A 5 -28.13 8.85 -8.01
CA GLU A 5 -29.06 9.68 -7.26
C GLU A 5 -30.51 9.21 -7.40
N GLN A 6 -30.94 8.90 -8.62
CA GLN A 6 -32.31 8.44 -8.88
C GLN A 6 -32.62 7.10 -8.22
N GLY A 7 -31.70 6.14 -8.25
CA GLY A 7 -31.88 4.83 -7.62
C GLY A 7 -31.84 4.88 -6.08
N LEU A 8 -31.15 5.85 -5.52
CA LEU A 8 -31.04 6.07 -4.07
C LEU A 8 -32.23 6.82 -3.45
N VAL A 9 -33.14 7.36 -4.24
CA VAL A 9 -34.39 7.97 -3.74
C VAL A 9 -35.20 6.97 -2.91
N ASN A 10 -35.24 5.71 -3.34
CA ASN A 10 -35.90 4.64 -2.58
C ASN A 10 -34.97 4.05 -1.51
N ARG A 11 -34.60 4.84 -0.52
CA ARG A 11 -33.68 4.45 0.56
C ARG A 11 -34.08 3.14 1.25
N LYS A 12 -35.38 2.95 1.49
CA LYS A 12 -35.90 1.78 2.21
C LYS A 12 -35.49 0.47 1.52
N GLN A 13 -35.50 0.43 0.19
CA GLN A 13 -35.11 -0.76 -0.58
C GLN A 13 -33.63 -1.14 -0.35
N TRP A 14 -32.74 -0.17 -0.21
CA TRP A 14 -31.33 -0.37 0.09
C TRP A 14 -31.12 -0.80 1.55
N GLU A 15 -31.80 -0.14 2.48
CA GLU A 15 -31.69 -0.40 3.92
C GLU A 15 -32.20 -1.80 4.28
N GLU A 16 -33.30 -2.27 3.65
CA GLU A 16 -33.81 -3.65 3.78
C GLU A 16 -32.82 -4.72 3.30
N LYS A 17 -31.91 -4.38 2.41
CA LYS A 17 -30.80 -5.23 1.94
C LYS A 17 -29.51 -5.05 2.77
N GLY A 18 -29.56 -4.27 3.83
CA GLY A 18 -28.45 -4.06 4.75
C GLY A 18 -27.38 -3.09 4.26
N TYR A 19 -27.73 -2.15 3.38
CA TYR A 19 -26.81 -1.11 2.94
C TYR A 19 -26.82 0.09 3.89
N ASN A 20 -25.62 0.54 4.28
CA ASN A 20 -25.42 1.83 4.92
C ASN A 20 -25.47 2.92 3.85
N LEU A 21 -26.35 3.89 4.00
CA LEU A 21 -26.53 4.99 3.05
C LEU A 21 -25.97 6.31 3.60
N PRO A 22 -25.56 7.27 2.73
CA PRO A 22 -25.24 8.62 3.14
C PRO A 22 -26.38 9.24 3.98
N LYS A 23 -26.04 9.88 5.11
CA LYS A 23 -27.02 10.51 6.03
C LYS A 23 -27.03 12.03 5.91
N PHE A 24 -26.14 12.60 5.12
CA PHE A 24 -26.04 14.03 4.87
C PHE A 24 -26.83 14.45 3.62
N ASP A 25 -27.11 15.73 3.51
CA ASP A 25 -27.68 16.35 2.31
C ASP A 25 -26.59 16.47 1.23
N ARG A 26 -26.58 15.50 0.29
CA ARG A 26 -25.54 15.43 -0.73
C ARG A 26 -25.61 16.59 -1.73
N GLU A 27 -26.79 17.13 -2.01
CA GLU A 27 -26.94 18.30 -2.89
C GLU A 27 -26.27 19.53 -2.29
N ALA A 28 -26.53 19.79 -1.00
CA ALA A 28 -25.89 20.86 -0.27
C ALA A 28 -24.37 20.69 -0.15
N VAL A 29 -23.89 19.46 0.15
CA VAL A 29 -22.47 19.15 0.22
C VAL A 29 -21.80 19.32 -1.15
N THR A 30 -22.45 18.90 -2.23
CA THR A 30 -21.95 19.07 -3.61
C THR A 30 -21.80 20.55 -3.96
N ALA A 31 -22.82 21.35 -3.69
CA ALA A 31 -22.80 22.79 -3.96
C ALA A 31 -21.67 23.48 -3.17
N ALA A 32 -21.56 23.20 -1.86
CA ALA A 32 -20.53 23.76 -1.00
C ALA A 32 -19.11 23.36 -1.45
N THR A 33 -18.93 22.10 -1.87
CA THR A 33 -17.62 21.60 -2.36
C THR A 33 -17.24 22.26 -3.67
N LYS A 34 -18.18 22.38 -4.64
CA LYS A 34 -17.92 23.04 -5.93
C LYS A 34 -17.55 24.51 -5.77
N GLU A 35 -18.17 25.18 -4.82
CA GLU A 35 -17.85 26.58 -4.52
C GLU A 35 -16.52 26.74 -3.81
N ASN A 36 -16.26 25.94 -2.78
CA ASN A 36 -15.10 26.04 -1.89
C ASN A 36 -14.43 24.68 -1.63
N PRO A 37 -13.84 24.05 -2.65
CA PRO A 37 -13.18 22.76 -2.51
C PRO A 37 -12.02 22.86 -1.51
N PHE A 38 -11.93 21.90 -0.58
CA PHE A 38 -10.82 21.83 0.37
C PHE A 38 -9.86 20.67 0.09
N TRP A 39 -10.35 19.65 -0.59
CA TRP A 39 -9.58 18.44 -0.91
C TRP A 39 -9.85 17.98 -2.34
N ILE A 40 -8.78 17.82 -3.12
CA ILE A 40 -8.79 17.13 -4.40
C ILE A 40 -7.85 15.92 -4.34
N HIS A 41 -8.29 14.79 -4.86
CA HIS A 41 -7.54 13.54 -4.88
C HIS A 41 -7.26 13.06 -6.30
N PHE A 42 -6.00 12.76 -6.59
CA PHE A 42 -5.52 12.23 -7.86
C PHE A 42 -5.36 10.72 -7.81
N GLY A 43 -5.92 10.01 -8.79
CA GLY A 43 -5.92 8.55 -8.86
C GLY A 43 -7.01 7.92 -8.00
N PRO A 44 -8.32 8.12 -8.29
CA PRO A 44 -9.43 7.63 -7.49
C PRO A 44 -9.62 6.11 -7.63
N GLY A 45 -8.58 5.34 -7.34
CA GLY A 45 -8.57 3.89 -7.36
C GLY A 45 -9.24 3.24 -6.14
N ASN A 46 -9.06 1.92 -6.01
CA ASN A 46 -9.74 1.14 -4.96
C ASN A 46 -9.44 1.63 -3.55
N ILE A 47 -8.17 1.92 -3.24
CA ILE A 47 -7.79 2.34 -1.88
C ILE A 47 -8.42 3.69 -1.52
N PHE A 48 -8.44 4.65 -2.43
CA PHE A 48 -9.09 5.93 -2.20
C PHE A 48 -10.60 5.77 -1.97
N ARG A 49 -11.27 5.00 -2.82
CA ARG A 49 -12.72 4.77 -2.72
C ARG A 49 -13.12 4.02 -1.45
N ALA A 50 -12.27 3.08 -1.00
CA ALA A 50 -12.53 2.29 0.19
C ALA A 50 -12.14 2.97 1.50
N PHE A 51 -11.17 3.88 1.49
CA PHE A 51 -10.62 4.45 2.71
C PHE A 51 -10.87 5.96 2.79
N GLN A 52 -10.12 6.79 2.08
CA GLN A 52 -10.22 8.26 2.23
C GLN A 52 -11.64 8.76 1.97
N ALA A 53 -12.28 8.28 0.92
CA ALA A 53 -13.66 8.66 0.62
C ALA A 53 -14.64 8.19 1.72
N ASN A 54 -14.44 6.99 2.28
CA ASN A 54 -15.28 6.49 3.37
C ASN A 54 -15.06 7.25 4.68
N VAL A 55 -13.83 7.67 4.99
CA VAL A 55 -13.55 8.55 6.14
C VAL A 55 -14.34 9.86 6.03
N VAL A 56 -14.27 10.51 4.88
CA VAL A 56 -15.03 11.76 4.65
C VAL A 56 -16.54 11.50 4.68
N GLN A 57 -17.01 10.37 4.12
CA GLN A 57 -18.41 9.93 4.24
C GLN A 57 -18.88 9.89 5.69
N ASN A 58 -18.11 9.26 6.57
CA ASN A 58 -18.46 9.12 7.98
C ASN A 58 -18.50 10.48 8.68
N LEU A 59 -17.52 11.35 8.40
CA LEU A 59 -17.48 12.71 8.95
C LEU A 59 -18.64 13.60 8.47
N LEU A 60 -19.05 13.45 7.21
CA LEU A 60 -20.25 14.10 6.69
C LEU A 60 -21.52 13.56 7.34
N ASN A 61 -21.62 12.26 7.57
CA ASN A 61 -22.75 11.62 8.27
C ASN A 61 -22.91 12.10 9.71
N GLU A 62 -21.79 12.45 10.36
CA GLU A 62 -21.73 12.98 11.73
C GLU A 62 -21.89 14.51 11.78
N GLY A 63 -21.97 15.19 10.63
CA GLY A 63 -22.04 16.65 10.55
C GLY A 63 -20.73 17.35 10.96
N LEU A 64 -19.60 16.65 10.94
CA LEU A 64 -18.28 17.18 11.26
C LEU A 64 -17.57 17.82 10.06
N LEU A 65 -18.04 17.52 8.86
CA LEU A 65 -17.67 18.17 7.60
C LEU A 65 -18.93 18.66 6.88
N ASP A 66 -18.77 19.66 6.05
CA ASP A 66 -19.80 20.26 5.21
C ASP A 66 -19.50 20.15 3.71
N ARG A 67 -18.34 19.61 3.35
CA ARG A 67 -17.83 19.47 2.00
C ARG A 67 -17.25 18.08 1.77
N GLY A 68 -17.40 17.59 0.54
CA GLY A 68 -16.85 16.32 0.08
C GLY A 68 -15.49 16.47 -0.60
N ILE A 69 -15.13 15.48 -1.40
CA ILE A 69 -13.85 15.41 -2.12
C ILE A 69 -14.12 15.57 -3.62
N VAL A 70 -13.20 16.26 -4.31
CA VAL A 70 -13.10 16.24 -5.77
C VAL A 70 -12.13 15.14 -6.17
N ALA A 71 -12.52 14.26 -7.09
CA ALA A 71 -11.65 13.23 -7.65
C ALA A 71 -11.07 13.66 -9.00
N ALA A 72 -9.82 13.32 -9.28
CA ALA A 72 -9.13 13.65 -10.52
C ALA A 72 -8.35 12.45 -11.05
N GLU A 73 -8.61 12.02 -12.29
CA GLU A 73 -7.93 10.90 -12.92
C GLU A 73 -7.05 11.37 -14.08
N GLY A 74 -5.75 11.08 -13.98
CA GLY A 74 -4.76 11.57 -14.95
C GLY A 74 -4.09 10.51 -15.80
N TYR A 75 -4.32 9.24 -15.53
CA TYR A 75 -3.76 8.14 -16.30
C TYR A 75 -4.81 7.49 -17.20
N ASP A 76 -5.94 7.10 -16.67
CA ASP A 76 -6.98 6.35 -17.36
C ASP A 76 -8.33 7.08 -17.27
N TYR A 77 -8.55 7.98 -18.20
CA TYR A 77 -9.74 8.84 -18.22
C TYR A 77 -11.05 8.06 -18.33
N GLU A 78 -11.02 6.84 -18.92
CA GLU A 78 -12.21 5.99 -19.01
C GLU A 78 -12.78 5.62 -17.63
N ILE A 79 -11.99 5.68 -16.57
CA ILE A 79 -12.48 5.48 -15.21
C ILE A 79 -13.53 6.54 -14.84
N ILE A 80 -13.28 7.81 -15.17
CA ILE A 80 -14.24 8.88 -14.92
C ILE A 80 -15.49 8.70 -15.77
N GLU A 81 -15.30 8.44 -17.05
CA GLU A 81 -16.40 8.35 -18.01
C GLU A 81 -17.29 7.12 -17.79
N LYS A 82 -16.69 5.97 -17.43
CA LYS A 82 -17.38 4.67 -17.35
C LYS A 82 -17.75 4.24 -15.93
N MET A 83 -17.09 4.79 -14.91
CA MET A 83 -17.32 4.43 -13.52
C MET A 83 -17.91 5.57 -12.68
N ASN A 84 -17.32 6.76 -12.72
CA ASN A 84 -17.77 7.85 -11.88
C ASN A 84 -19.06 8.49 -12.39
N HIS A 85 -19.06 9.00 -13.61
CA HIS A 85 -20.21 9.74 -14.17
C HIS A 85 -21.51 8.92 -14.28
N PRO A 86 -21.50 7.63 -14.72
CA PRO A 86 -22.74 6.84 -14.78
C PRO A 86 -23.38 6.57 -13.43
N HIS A 87 -22.59 6.67 -12.36
CA HIS A 87 -23.03 6.44 -10.98
C HIS A 87 -23.11 7.73 -10.15
N ASP A 88 -23.14 8.92 -10.77
CA ASP A 88 -23.18 10.23 -10.07
C ASP A 88 -22.10 10.35 -8.98
N ASP A 89 -20.90 9.80 -9.25
CA ASP A 89 -19.75 9.72 -8.34
C ASP A 89 -19.97 8.86 -7.07
N TYR A 90 -21.08 8.12 -6.96
CA TYR A 90 -21.24 7.13 -5.89
C TYR A 90 -20.41 5.88 -6.17
N ASN A 91 -19.97 5.24 -5.11
CA ASN A 91 -19.41 3.89 -5.18
C ASN A 91 -19.92 3.00 -4.04
N LEU A 92 -19.84 1.67 -4.22
CA LEU A 92 -20.15 0.71 -3.19
C LEU A 92 -18.85 0.25 -2.53
N LEU A 93 -18.76 0.40 -1.21
CA LEU A 93 -17.73 -0.22 -0.40
C LEU A 93 -18.31 -1.49 0.22
N VAL A 94 -17.66 -2.62 -0.04
CA VAL A 94 -17.98 -3.92 0.54
C VAL A 94 -16.83 -4.32 1.46
N THR A 95 -17.04 -4.17 2.76
CA THR A 95 -16.02 -4.53 3.77
C THR A 95 -16.17 -6.00 4.13
N LEU A 96 -15.12 -6.75 3.89
CA LEU A 96 -15.02 -8.19 4.10
C LEU A 96 -14.33 -8.46 5.44
N LYS A 97 -15.09 -8.87 6.45
CA LYS A 97 -14.60 -9.04 7.81
C LYS A 97 -14.03 -10.44 8.05
N ALA A 98 -13.06 -10.53 8.95
CA ALA A 98 -12.39 -11.78 9.30
C ALA A 98 -13.35 -12.86 9.87
N ASP A 99 -14.45 -12.45 10.50
CA ASP A 99 -15.51 -13.32 11.02
C ASP A 99 -16.47 -13.86 9.93
N GLY A 100 -16.24 -13.49 8.67
CA GLY A 100 -17.07 -13.89 7.52
C GLY A 100 -18.26 -12.96 7.25
N ASN A 101 -18.48 -11.92 8.06
CA ASN A 101 -19.52 -10.93 7.81
C ASN A 101 -19.12 -9.99 6.68
N VAL A 102 -20.13 -9.48 5.98
CA VAL A 102 -19.98 -8.54 4.88
C VAL A 102 -20.77 -7.28 5.20
N GLU A 103 -20.09 -6.14 5.26
CA GLU A 103 -20.71 -4.83 5.43
C GLU A 103 -20.75 -4.09 4.09
N LYS A 104 -21.89 -3.48 3.77
CA LYS A 104 -22.13 -2.82 2.48
C LYS A 104 -22.46 -1.35 2.72
N THR A 105 -21.67 -0.45 2.13
CA THR A 105 -21.82 1.00 2.30
C THR A 105 -21.87 1.69 0.95
N VAL A 106 -22.89 2.52 0.75
CA VAL A 106 -22.94 3.47 -0.38
C VAL A 106 -22.13 4.70 0.01
N VAL A 107 -21.03 4.94 -0.66
CA VAL A 107 -20.16 6.10 -0.43
C VAL A 107 -20.51 7.19 -1.43
N GLY A 108 -20.93 8.35 -0.93
CA GLY A 108 -21.34 9.52 -1.72
C GLY A 108 -20.56 10.81 -1.38
N SER A 109 -19.41 10.67 -0.72
CA SER A 109 -18.55 11.79 -0.32
C SER A 109 -17.71 12.37 -1.47
N VAL A 110 -17.52 11.61 -2.55
CA VAL A 110 -16.99 12.13 -3.81
C VAL A 110 -18.16 12.81 -4.54
N VAL A 111 -18.01 14.09 -4.85
CA VAL A 111 -19.13 14.92 -5.34
C VAL A 111 -18.84 15.59 -6.70
N GLU A 112 -17.64 15.46 -7.18
CA GLU A 112 -17.18 15.92 -8.48
C GLU A 112 -16.00 15.05 -8.92
N SER A 113 -15.99 14.60 -10.17
CA SER A 113 -14.86 13.89 -10.76
C SER A 113 -14.48 14.48 -12.11
N LEU A 114 -13.17 14.60 -12.35
CA LEU A 114 -12.59 15.31 -13.49
C LEU A 114 -11.45 14.50 -14.13
N THR A 115 -11.31 14.62 -15.45
CA THR A 115 -10.13 14.11 -16.15
C THR A 115 -8.99 15.12 -16.07
N VAL A 116 -7.77 14.65 -15.75
CA VAL A 116 -6.56 15.49 -15.81
C VAL A 116 -5.99 15.45 -17.23
N ASP A 117 -6.81 15.84 -18.17
CA ASP A 117 -6.48 15.92 -19.58
C ASP A 117 -6.34 17.39 -20.01
N SER A 118 -5.11 17.83 -20.26
CA SER A 118 -4.83 19.20 -20.68
C SER A 118 -5.43 19.57 -22.06
N THR A 119 -5.93 18.59 -22.81
CA THR A 119 -6.67 18.82 -24.07
C THR A 119 -8.18 18.95 -23.86
N ASN A 120 -8.68 18.58 -22.68
CA ASN A 120 -10.07 18.78 -22.27
C ASN A 120 -10.20 20.14 -21.56
N GLU A 121 -10.53 21.17 -22.30
CA GLU A 121 -10.62 22.55 -21.80
C GLU A 121 -11.62 22.69 -20.63
N LYS A 122 -12.70 21.91 -20.60
CA LYS A 122 -13.72 21.97 -19.56
C LYS A 122 -13.14 21.45 -18.23
N ASP A 123 -12.67 20.21 -18.23
CA ASP A 123 -12.19 19.57 -17.01
C ASP A 123 -10.87 20.21 -16.51
N PHE A 124 -9.93 20.46 -17.42
CA PHE A 124 -8.66 21.09 -17.06
C PHE A 124 -8.82 22.54 -16.60
N GLY A 125 -9.74 23.28 -17.23
CA GLY A 125 -10.12 24.62 -16.78
C GLY A 125 -10.74 24.60 -15.37
N ARG A 126 -11.57 23.61 -15.05
CA ARG A 126 -12.12 23.41 -13.72
C ARG A 126 -11.03 23.05 -12.70
N LEU A 127 -10.06 22.21 -13.06
CA LEU A 127 -8.90 21.91 -12.22
C LEU A 127 -8.09 23.17 -11.91
N ILE A 128 -7.82 24.02 -12.91
CA ILE A 128 -7.14 25.31 -12.71
C ILE A 128 -7.93 26.20 -11.75
N GLU A 129 -9.25 26.27 -11.91
CA GLU A 129 -10.11 27.03 -10.99
C GLU A 129 -9.99 26.50 -9.55
N ILE A 130 -10.07 25.18 -9.34
CA ILE A 130 -9.90 24.54 -8.02
C ILE A 130 -8.54 24.89 -7.41
N PHE A 131 -7.46 24.77 -8.16
CA PHE A 131 -6.12 25.13 -7.68
C PHE A 131 -5.99 26.64 -7.36
N GLY A 132 -6.79 27.47 -7.97
CA GLY A 132 -6.85 28.91 -7.69
C GLY A 132 -7.64 29.29 -6.42
N LYS A 133 -8.40 28.35 -5.80
CA LYS A 133 -9.23 28.65 -4.62
C LYS A 133 -8.40 28.76 -3.34
N ASP A 134 -8.76 29.72 -2.49
CA ASP A 134 -8.17 29.87 -1.14
C ASP A 134 -8.52 28.69 -0.23
N SER A 135 -9.68 28.10 -0.44
CA SER A 135 -10.19 26.97 0.33
C SER A 135 -9.43 25.66 0.13
N LEU A 136 -8.65 25.51 -0.95
CA LEU A 136 -7.93 24.29 -1.22
C LEU A 136 -6.77 24.09 -0.24
N GLN A 137 -6.87 23.06 0.59
CA GLN A 137 -5.92 22.72 1.64
C GLN A 137 -5.09 21.49 1.29
N ILE A 138 -5.73 20.48 0.67
CA ILE A 138 -5.16 19.14 0.44
C ILE A 138 -5.26 18.77 -1.04
N VAL A 139 -4.11 18.47 -1.63
CA VAL A 139 -4.00 17.81 -2.94
C VAL A 139 -3.34 16.45 -2.69
N SER A 140 -4.09 15.36 -2.81
CA SER A 140 -3.57 14.04 -2.46
C SER A 140 -3.50 13.09 -3.65
N PHE A 141 -2.70 12.03 -3.52
CA PHE A 141 -2.36 11.12 -4.61
C PHE A 141 -2.36 9.67 -4.14
N THR A 142 -2.99 8.79 -4.93
CA THR A 142 -2.77 7.34 -4.93
C THR A 142 -2.57 6.86 -6.36
N ILE A 143 -1.38 7.09 -6.90
CA ILE A 143 -1.00 6.89 -8.30
C ILE A 143 0.08 5.82 -8.48
N THR A 144 0.39 5.09 -7.42
CA THR A 144 1.49 4.14 -7.26
C THR A 144 2.88 4.80 -7.32
N GLU A 145 3.89 4.15 -6.78
CA GLU A 145 5.26 4.67 -6.77
C GLU A 145 5.77 5.06 -8.17
N LYS A 146 5.37 4.30 -9.20
CA LYS A 146 5.74 4.57 -10.59
C LYS A 146 5.15 5.87 -11.14
N GLY A 147 4.03 6.32 -10.61
CA GLY A 147 3.35 7.54 -11.04
C GLY A 147 4.17 8.82 -10.80
N TYR A 148 5.08 8.80 -9.83
CA TYR A 148 5.97 9.94 -9.54
C TYR A 148 7.24 9.96 -10.39
N SER A 149 7.56 8.86 -11.07
CA SER A 149 8.80 8.79 -11.85
C SER A 149 8.72 9.63 -13.13
N LEU A 150 9.81 10.32 -13.44
CA LEU A 150 10.00 11.04 -14.71
C LEU A 150 10.82 10.21 -15.70
N VAL A 151 11.40 9.12 -15.25
CA VAL A 151 12.26 8.23 -16.04
C VAL A 151 11.81 6.77 -15.89
N ASN A 152 12.14 5.95 -16.87
CA ASN A 152 11.93 4.50 -16.80
C ASN A 152 13.06 3.82 -15.98
N GLY A 153 12.99 2.50 -15.83
CA GLY A 153 13.99 1.71 -15.10
C GLY A 153 15.42 1.73 -15.69
N LYS A 154 15.59 2.30 -16.89
CA LYS A 154 16.91 2.49 -17.54
C LYS A 154 17.42 3.93 -17.39
N GLY A 155 16.67 4.81 -16.72
CA GLY A 155 17.02 6.23 -16.57
C GLY A 155 16.66 7.09 -17.79
N GLU A 156 15.90 6.57 -18.76
CA GLU A 156 15.43 7.32 -19.93
C GLU A 156 14.13 8.06 -19.57
N SER A 157 13.97 9.29 -20.05
CA SER A 157 12.75 10.08 -19.80
C SER A 157 11.51 9.38 -20.29
N LEU A 158 10.44 9.45 -19.47
CA LEU A 158 9.12 8.95 -19.87
C LEU A 158 8.54 9.80 -21.01
N PRO A 159 7.64 9.23 -21.82
CA PRO A 159 7.01 9.95 -22.95
C PRO A 159 6.42 11.29 -22.53
N GLY A 160 6.71 12.34 -23.28
CA GLY A 160 6.20 13.69 -23.08
C GLY A 160 6.93 14.51 -22.01
N VAL A 161 7.76 13.92 -21.16
CA VAL A 161 8.45 14.66 -20.09
C VAL A 161 9.43 15.71 -20.63
N GLU A 162 10.29 15.32 -21.57
CA GLU A 162 11.24 16.26 -22.20
C GLU A 162 10.52 17.38 -22.98
N ASP A 163 9.45 17.03 -23.69
CA ASP A 163 8.63 18.01 -24.41
C ASP A 163 8.00 19.00 -23.42
N ASP A 164 7.51 18.53 -22.28
CA ASP A 164 6.90 19.38 -21.25
C ASP A 164 7.93 20.34 -20.63
N PHE A 165 9.20 19.91 -20.45
CA PHE A 165 10.26 20.78 -19.97
C PHE A 165 10.49 21.99 -20.90
N VAL A 166 10.33 21.78 -22.20
CA VAL A 166 10.55 22.83 -23.23
C VAL A 166 9.27 23.64 -23.49
N ASN A 167 8.10 22.98 -23.51
CA ASN A 167 6.83 23.62 -23.85
C ASN A 167 6.21 24.40 -22.69
N GLY A 168 6.60 24.07 -21.45
CA GLY A 168 6.14 24.76 -20.25
C GLY A 168 4.74 24.35 -19.76
N PRO A 169 4.24 24.99 -18.70
CA PRO A 169 3.03 24.54 -17.99
C PRO A 169 1.76 24.58 -18.83
N LYS A 170 1.65 25.49 -19.81
CA LYS A 170 0.43 25.63 -20.62
C LYS A 170 0.19 24.49 -21.62
N LYS A 171 1.19 23.65 -21.86
CA LYS A 171 1.17 22.56 -22.84
C LYS A 171 1.60 21.22 -22.27
N ALA A 172 1.62 21.09 -20.94
CA ALA A 172 2.05 19.87 -20.28
C ALA A 172 1.13 18.70 -20.63
N MET A 173 1.73 17.57 -21.03
CA MET A 173 1.03 16.34 -21.45
C MET A 173 1.36 15.15 -20.57
N SER A 174 2.57 15.09 -20.00
CA SER A 174 2.96 14.04 -19.06
C SER A 174 2.18 14.16 -17.75
N TYR A 175 2.01 13.05 -17.02
CA TYR A 175 1.24 13.06 -15.78
C TYR A 175 1.74 14.11 -14.79
N MET A 176 3.00 14.00 -14.39
CA MET A 176 3.59 14.94 -13.42
C MET A 176 3.75 16.35 -13.98
N GLY A 177 3.91 16.48 -15.29
CA GLY A 177 3.91 17.80 -15.95
C GLY A 177 2.58 18.52 -15.80
N LYS A 178 1.46 17.82 -15.96
CA LYS A 178 0.09 18.36 -15.74
C LYS A 178 -0.13 18.73 -14.27
N VAL A 179 0.33 17.89 -13.33
CA VAL A 179 0.25 18.20 -11.88
C VAL A 179 1.06 19.44 -11.54
N ALA A 180 2.29 19.54 -12.06
CA ALA A 180 3.15 20.72 -11.90
C ALA A 180 2.51 21.98 -12.53
N ALA A 181 1.84 21.84 -13.68
CA ALA A 181 1.12 22.94 -14.33
C ALA A 181 -0.05 23.45 -13.50
N LEU A 182 -0.80 22.56 -12.83
CA LEU A 182 -1.88 22.95 -11.91
C LEU A 182 -1.31 23.68 -10.68
N LEU A 183 -0.18 23.22 -10.15
CA LEU A 183 0.48 23.91 -9.05
C LEU A 183 1.05 25.27 -9.50
N TYR A 184 1.55 25.38 -10.75
CA TYR A 184 1.96 26.64 -11.35
C TYR A 184 0.79 27.62 -11.48
N ALA A 185 -0.40 27.14 -11.88
CA ALA A 185 -1.62 27.96 -11.89
C ALA A 185 -1.96 28.51 -10.48
N ARG A 186 -1.75 27.72 -9.43
CA ARG A 186 -1.89 28.18 -8.03
C ARG A 186 -0.85 29.24 -7.66
N TYR A 187 0.37 29.10 -8.15
CA TYR A 187 1.41 30.12 -8.01
C TYR A 187 0.97 31.43 -8.67
N GLU A 188 0.50 31.38 -9.92
CA GLU A 188 0.00 32.56 -10.64
C GLU A 188 -1.23 33.20 -9.96
N ALA A 189 -2.07 32.38 -9.30
CA ALA A 189 -3.24 32.84 -8.54
C ALA A 189 -2.89 33.55 -7.21
N GLY A 190 -1.62 33.85 -6.95
CA GLY A 190 -1.16 34.60 -5.80
C GLY A 190 -0.33 33.79 -4.79
N GLN A 191 0.37 32.75 -5.23
CA GLN A 191 1.27 31.95 -4.41
C GLN A 191 0.57 31.37 -3.14
N LYS A 192 -0.65 30.87 -3.33
CA LYS A 192 -1.48 30.38 -2.23
C LYS A 192 -0.93 29.08 -1.64
N PRO A 193 -0.94 28.93 -0.31
CA PRO A 193 -0.37 27.74 0.33
C PRO A 193 -1.21 26.48 0.11
N VAL A 194 -0.55 25.30 0.01
CA VAL A 194 -1.21 24.00 -0.17
C VAL A 194 -0.30 22.85 0.30
N ALA A 195 -0.89 21.76 0.76
CA ALA A 195 -0.19 20.49 1.00
C ALA A 195 -0.40 19.53 -0.19
N MET A 196 0.70 19.03 -0.75
CA MET A 196 0.75 18.02 -1.80
C MET A 196 1.09 16.67 -1.15
N VAL A 197 0.10 15.80 -0.93
CA VAL A 197 0.22 14.64 -0.05
C VAL A 197 0.19 13.36 -0.86
N SER A 198 1.34 12.71 -1.04
CA SER A 198 1.33 11.33 -1.52
C SER A 198 0.75 10.42 -0.44
N MET A 199 -0.24 9.61 -0.81
CA MET A 199 -0.85 8.59 0.04
C MET A 199 -0.59 7.18 -0.54
N ASP A 200 0.49 7.03 -1.30
CA ASP A 200 0.93 5.73 -1.82
C ASP A 200 1.76 4.97 -0.78
N ASN A 201 1.60 3.66 -0.77
CA ASN A 201 2.35 2.77 0.12
C ASN A 201 3.76 2.54 -0.42
N CYS A 202 4.58 3.57 -0.37
CA CYS A 202 6.00 3.51 -0.70
C CYS A 202 6.80 4.41 0.24
N SER A 203 8.04 4.01 0.49
CA SER A 203 8.94 4.71 1.41
C SER A 203 9.21 6.15 0.96
N HIS A 204 9.18 7.07 1.92
CA HIS A 204 9.46 8.49 1.72
C HIS A 204 8.66 9.10 0.55
N ASN A 205 7.40 8.77 0.48
CA ASN A 205 6.53 9.07 -0.66
C ASN A 205 6.40 10.58 -0.97
N GLY A 206 6.40 11.44 0.05
CA GLY A 206 6.40 12.89 -0.14
C GLY A 206 7.64 13.42 -0.84
N ASP A 207 8.82 12.81 -0.61
CA ASP A 207 10.07 13.22 -1.29
C ASP A 207 10.04 12.84 -2.78
N LYS A 208 9.40 11.73 -3.15
CA LYS A 208 9.23 11.35 -4.55
C LYS A 208 8.36 12.35 -5.31
N LEU A 209 7.25 12.74 -4.70
CA LEU A 209 6.36 13.77 -5.26
C LEU A 209 7.07 15.12 -5.36
N TYR A 210 7.76 15.54 -4.29
CA TYR A 210 8.57 16.76 -4.30
C TYR A 210 9.60 16.76 -5.43
N ALA A 211 10.38 15.67 -5.55
CA ALA A 211 11.43 15.58 -6.58
C ALA A 211 10.87 15.75 -8.00
N ALA A 212 9.71 15.13 -8.29
CA ALA A 212 9.06 15.26 -9.58
C ALA A 212 8.62 16.72 -9.86
N ILE A 213 7.92 17.34 -8.91
CA ILE A 213 7.43 18.72 -9.05
C ILE A 213 8.58 19.72 -9.13
N ASN A 214 9.58 19.59 -8.26
CA ASN A 214 10.75 20.49 -8.26
C ASN A 214 11.55 20.39 -9.56
N THR A 215 11.68 19.19 -10.13
CA THR A 215 12.33 19.01 -11.44
C THR A 215 11.63 19.81 -12.53
N PHE A 216 10.29 19.78 -12.59
CA PHE A 216 9.55 20.62 -13.54
C PHE A 216 9.76 22.11 -13.27
N ALA A 217 9.69 22.55 -12.02
CA ALA A 217 9.91 23.96 -11.67
C ALA A 217 11.29 24.46 -12.12
N GLU A 218 12.35 23.71 -11.82
CA GLU A 218 13.73 24.06 -12.24
C GLU A 218 13.92 24.04 -13.75
N LYS A 219 13.38 23.01 -14.45
CA LYS A 219 13.49 22.91 -15.91
C LYS A 219 12.73 24.03 -16.61
N TRP A 220 11.53 24.37 -16.16
CA TRP A 220 10.75 25.47 -16.72
C TRP A 220 11.41 26.83 -16.48
N ALA A 221 11.99 27.06 -15.32
CA ALA A 221 12.78 28.28 -15.06
C ALA A 221 14.01 28.35 -15.96
N ALA A 222 14.79 27.27 -16.08
CA ALA A 222 15.97 27.19 -16.91
C ALA A 222 15.66 27.41 -18.40
N ASN A 223 14.54 26.92 -18.89
CA ASN A 223 14.05 27.08 -20.27
C ASN A 223 13.30 28.40 -20.48
N SER A 224 13.15 29.24 -19.46
CA SER A 224 12.40 30.51 -19.50
C SER A 224 10.95 30.36 -20.01
N VAL A 225 10.30 29.23 -19.73
CA VAL A 225 8.90 28.94 -20.13
C VAL A 225 7.90 29.10 -18.97
N ALA A 226 8.41 29.37 -17.75
CA ALA A 226 7.64 29.75 -16.57
C ALA A 226 8.44 30.77 -15.74
N ASP A 227 7.74 31.45 -14.81
CA ASP A 227 8.36 32.40 -13.88
C ASP A 227 9.34 31.65 -12.96
N ALA A 228 10.56 32.14 -12.85
CA ALA A 228 11.61 31.59 -11.99
C ALA A 228 11.22 31.58 -10.49
N GLY A 229 10.34 32.47 -10.06
CA GLY A 229 9.78 32.52 -8.71
C GLY A 229 9.00 31.26 -8.33
N PHE A 230 8.55 30.49 -9.31
CA PHE A 230 7.88 29.20 -9.06
C PHE A 230 8.81 28.19 -8.35
N VAL A 231 10.11 28.18 -8.67
CA VAL A 231 11.09 27.34 -7.94
C VAL A 231 11.10 27.72 -6.45
N SER A 232 11.15 29.01 -6.14
CA SER A 232 11.13 29.48 -4.74
C SER A 232 9.81 29.13 -4.04
N TYR A 233 8.69 29.22 -4.73
CA TYR A 233 7.37 28.86 -4.21
C TYR A 233 7.29 27.36 -3.86
N VAL A 234 7.74 26.47 -4.75
CA VAL A 234 7.75 25.01 -4.52
C VAL A 234 8.66 24.63 -3.34
N ASN A 235 9.76 25.40 -3.14
CA ASN A 235 10.75 25.15 -2.09
C ASN A 235 10.46 25.87 -0.76
N ASP A 236 9.45 26.73 -0.71
CA ASP A 236 9.03 27.39 0.52
C ASP A 236 7.97 26.53 1.24
N LYS A 237 8.38 25.85 2.31
CA LYS A 237 7.48 24.99 3.12
C LYS A 237 6.29 25.72 3.73
N SER A 238 6.33 27.06 3.84
CA SER A 238 5.17 27.85 4.26
C SER A 238 4.15 28.06 3.13
N LYS A 239 4.51 27.70 1.91
CA LYS A 239 3.68 27.78 0.70
C LYS A 239 3.31 26.39 0.18
N VAL A 240 4.28 25.55 -0.10
CA VAL A 240 4.02 24.19 -0.58
C VAL A 240 4.73 23.19 0.33
N SER A 241 3.98 22.28 0.88
CA SER A 241 4.53 21.16 1.63
C SER A 241 4.32 19.84 0.89
N PHE A 242 5.18 18.88 1.17
CA PHE A 242 5.12 17.51 0.67
C PHE A 242 5.17 16.54 1.84
N PRO A 243 4.08 16.46 2.63
CA PRO A 243 4.03 15.61 3.81
C PRO A 243 4.29 14.15 3.46
N TRP A 244 5.06 13.46 4.30
CA TRP A 244 5.15 12.01 4.22
C TRP A 244 3.89 11.39 4.77
N SER A 245 3.52 10.23 4.24
CA SER A 245 2.41 9.45 4.78
C SER A 245 2.74 7.97 4.81
N MET A 246 2.03 7.25 5.68
CA MET A 246 2.00 5.80 5.69
C MET A 246 0.55 5.35 5.70
N ILE A 247 0.14 4.66 4.66
CA ILE A 247 -1.21 4.12 4.49
C ILE A 247 -1.16 2.60 4.48
N ASP A 248 -2.19 1.98 5.05
CA ASP A 248 -2.36 0.54 4.96
C ASP A 248 -3.84 0.17 4.93
N LYS A 249 -4.26 -0.48 3.87
CA LYS A 249 -5.54 -1.14 3.67
C LYS A 249 -5.45 -2.05 2.45
N ILE A 250 -5.89 -3.29 2.59
CA ILE A 250 -5.95 -4.21 1.45
C ILE A 250 -7.27 -4.00 0.71
N THR A 251 -7.16 -3.66 -0.57
CA THR A 251 -8.29 -3.46 -1.48
C THR A 251 -8.05 -4.28 -2.75
N PRO A 252 -8.38 -5.57 -2.73
CA PRO A 252 -8.15 -6.45 -3.88
C PRO A 252 -8.92 -5.98 -5.12
N ARG A 253 -8.58 -6.56 -6.27
CA ARG A 253 -9.41 -6.40 -7.48
C ARG A 253 -10.85 -6.80 -7.17
N PRO A 254 -11.84 -6.21 -7.88
CA PRO A 254 -13.24 -6.61 -7.75
C PRO A 254 -13.39 -8.13 -7.84
N ASP A 255 -13.98 -8.72 -6.81
CA ASP A 255 -14.12 -10.16 -6.65
C ASP A 255 -15.47 -10.63 -7.17
N ALA A 256 -15.49 -11.74 -7.92
CA ALA A 256 -16.71 -12.28 -8.51
C ALA A 256 -17.73 -12.75 -7.46
N SER A 257 -17.28 -13.18 -6.28
CA SER A 257 -18.18 -13.57 -5.20
C SER A 257 -18.88 -12.36 -4.58
N VAL A 258 -18.16 -11.23 -4.47
CA VAL A 258 -18.73 -9.95 -4.04
C VAL A 258 -19.75 -9.44 -5.07
N GLU A 259 -19.40 -9.47 -6.36
CA GLU A 259 -20.32 -9.12 -7.44
C GLU A 259 -21.59 -9.95 -7.38
N ALA A 260 -21.48 -11.26 -7.13
CA ALA A 260 -22.64 -12.15 -7.02
C ALA A 260 -23.56 -11.76 -5.84
N ILE A 261 -23.01 -11.41 -4.68
CA ILE A 261 -23.78 -10.93 -3.52
C ILE A 261 -24.57 -9.67 -3.89
N LEU A 262 -23.92 -8.70 -4.53
CA LEU A 262 -24.55 -7.44 -4.93
C LEU A 262 -25.65 -7.63 -5.98
N LYS A 263 -25.46 -8.56 -6.94
CA LYS A 263 -26.47 -8.93 -7.94
C LYS A 263 -27.67 -9.63 -7.31
N GLU A 264 -27.46 -10.51 -6.32
CA GLU A 264 -28.53 -11.15 -5.56
C GLU A 264 -29.35 -10.13 -4.77
N ASP A 265 -28.74 -9.07 -4.29
CA ASP A 265 -29.44 -7.95 -3.68
C ASP A 265 -30.26 -7.13 -4.71
N GLY A 266 -30.06 -7.33 -5.99
CA GLY A 266 -30.76 -6.65 -7.09
C GLY A 266 -30.12 -5.33 -7.53
N ILE A 267 -28.80 -5.17 -7.31
CA ILE A 267 -28.06 -4.01 -7.85
C ILE A 267 -27.80 -4.25 -9.33
N GLU A 268 -28.07 -3.23 -10.14
CA GLU A 268 -27.91 -3.23 -11.58
C GLU A 268 -26.61 -2.49 -11.98
N GLU A 269 -26.10 -2.77 -13.17
CA GLU A 269 -24.97 -2.03 -13.77
C GLU A 269 -23.66 -2.15 -12.95
N LEU A 270 -23.42 -3.36 -12.40
CA LEU A 270 -22.23 -3.65 -11.57
C LEU A 270 -21.07 -4.27 -12.35
N GLU A 271 -21.25 -4.55 -13.62
CA GLU A 271 -20.28 -5.27 -14.42
C GLU A 271 -18.92 -4.55 -14.39
N PRO A 272 -17.83 -5.26 -14.06
CA PRO A 272 -16.50 -4.68 -14.18
C PRO A 272 -16.21 -4.25 -15.61
N VAL A 273 -15.55 -3.11 -15.76
CA VAL A 273 -15.09 -2.58 -17.05
C VAL A 273 -13.60 -2.82 -17.18
N ILE A 274 -13.18 -3.32 -18.33
CA ILE A 274 -11.77 -3.32 -18.73
C ILE A 274 -11.60 -2.14 -19.68
N THR A 275 -10.76 -1.18 -19.27
CA THR A 275 -10.49 0.01 -20.07
C THR A 275 -9.53 -0.30 -21.23
N SER A 276 -9.38 0.64 -22.16
CA SER A 276 -8.39 0.55 -23.24
C SER A 276 -6.94 0.43 -22.74
N LYS A 277 -6.68 0.86 -21.49
CA LYS A 277 -5.38 0.73 -20.81
C LYS A 277 -5.25 -0.55 -19.98
N ASN A 278 -6.19 -1.49 -20.13
CA ASN A 278 -6.26 -2.74 -19.37
C ASN A 278 -6.43 -2.54 -17.85
N THR A 279 -7.00 -1.42 -17.43
CA THR A 279 -7.40 -1.22 -16.04
C THR A 279 -8.73 -1.96 -15.81
N TYR A 280 -8.75 -2.82 -14.79
CA TYR A 280 -9.96 -3.53 -14.38
C TYR A 280 -10.61 -2.78 -13.22
N VAL A 281 -11.80 -2.20 -13.46
CA VAL A 281 -12.54 -1.38 -12.50
C VAL A 281 -14.00 -1.82 -12.40
N ALA A 282 -14.62 -1.61 -11.24
CA ALA A 282 -16.04 -1.87 -11.01
C ALA A 282 -16.65 -0.73 -10.18
N PRO A 283 -18.00 -0.54 -10.22
CA PRO A 283 -18.69 0.44 -9.38
C PRO A 283 -18.64 0.11 -7.88
N PHE A 284 -18.06 -1.04 -7.52
CA PHE A 284 -17.84 -1.47 -6.15
C PHE A 284 -16.36 -1.71 -5.86
N VAL A 285 -16.01 -1.61 -4.61
CA VAL A 285 -14.68 -1.96 -4.07
C VAL A 285 -14.87 -2.92 -2.94
N ASN A 286 -14.17 -4.05 -2.98
CA ASN A 286 -14.05 -4.93 -1.82
C ASN A 286 -12.77 -4.62 -1.06
N ALA A 287 -12.86 -4.56 0.27
CA ALA A 287 -11.76 -4.17 1.14
C ALA A 287 -11.77 -4.97 2.45
N GLU A 288 -10.60 -5.13 3.07
CA GLU A 288 -10.53 -5.59 4.46
C GLU A 288 -11.09 -4.53 5.43
N GLU A 289 -11.35 -4.95 6.67
CA GLU A 289 -11.79 -4.03 7.73
C GLU A 289 -10.65 -3.22 8.33
N CYS A 290 -9.42 -3.75 8.34
CA CYS A 290 -8.26 -3.07 8.90
C CYS A 290 -7.81 -1.91 8.02
N GLU A 291 -7.55 -0.76 8.65
CA GLU A 291 -7.03 0.42 7.96
C GLU A 291 -6.28 1.34 8.92
N TYR A 292 -5.27 2.02 8.44
CA TYR A 292 -4.69 3.20 9.07
C TYR A 292 -4.05 4.13 8.04
N LEU A 293 -4.05 5.42 8.36
CA LEU A 293 -3.38 6.46 7.61
C LEU A 293 -2.72 7.42 8.60
N VAL A 294 -1.40 7.50 8.52
CA VAL A 294 -0.57 8.43 9.30
C VAL A 294 0.04 9.42 8.34
N ILE A 295 -0.08 10.71 8.62
CA ILE A 295 0.41 11.79 7.75
C ILE A 295 1.25 12.76 8.58
N GLU A 296 2.37 13.23 8.02
CA GLU A 296 3.12 14.36 8.58
C GLU A 296 2.23 15.61 8.65
N ASP A 297 2.12 16.21 9.85
CA ASP A 297 1.27 17.40 10.06
C ASP A 297 1.94 18.69 9.54
N ALA A 298 2.12 18.74 8.23
CA ALA A 298 2.73 19.86 7.52
C ALA A 298 1.73 20.42 6.48
N PHE A 299 0.76 21.19 6.94
CA PHE A 299 -0.31 21.75 6.11
C PHE A 299 -0.28 23.30 6.15
N PRO A 300 0.43 23.95 5.23
CA PRO A 300 0.61 25.41 5.26
C PRO A 300 -0.69 26.22 5.08
N ASN A 301 -1.73 25.62 4.49
CA ASN A 301 -3.08 26.19 4.41
C ASN A 301 -4.05 25.60 5.47
N GLY A 302 -3.51 24.97 6.51
CA GLY A 302 -4.31 24.21 7.47
C GLY A 302 -4.93 22.94 6.88
N ARG A 303 -5.67 22.24 7.71
CA ARG A 303 -6.49 21.06 7.38
C ARG A 303 -7.72 21.03 8.29
N PRO A 304 -8.84 20.36 7.90
CA PRO A 304 -9.94 20.16 8.81
C PRO A 304 -9.55 19.28 10.01
N GLU A 305 -9.74 19.80 11.22
CA GLU A 305 -9.49 19.03 12.46
C GLU A 305 -10.37 17.76 12.55
N ALA A 306 -11.54 17.79 11.90
CA ALA A 306 -12.43 16.65 11.80
C ALA A 306 -11.75 15.39 11.23
N LEU A 307 -10.75 15.52 10.36
CA LEU A 307 -10.02 14.37 9.79
C LEU A 307 -9.36 13.50 10.87
N THR A 308 -8.91 14.10 11.96
CA THR A 308 -8.37 13.35 13.12
C THR A 308 -9.46 12.51 13.80
N LYS A 309 -10.69 13.05 13.89
CA LYS A 309 -11.84 12.29 14.42
C LYS A 309 -12.25 11.14 13.48
N GLY A 310 -11.99 11.27 12.19
CA GLY A 310 -12.18 10.22 11.20
C GLY A 310 -11.13 9.12 11.23
N GLY A 311 -10.16 9.17 12.18
CA GLY A 311 -9.12 8.15 12.34
C GLY A 311 -7.83 8.40 11.56
N ILE A 312 -7.71 9.53 10.85
CA ILE A 312 -6.42 9.92 10.24
C ILE A 312 -5.51 10.47 11.34
N MET A 313 -4.34 9.90 11.47
CA MET A 313 -3.33 10.31 12.46
C MET A 313 -2.38 11.34 11.85
N PHE A 314 -2.29 12.51 12.47
CA PHE A 314 -1.36 13.56 12.07
C PHE A 314 -0.23 13.67 13.10
N THR A 315 1.02 13.67 12.63
CA THR A 315 2.19 13.59 13.50
C THR A 315 3.42 14.20 12.83
N GLU A 316 4.58 14.07 13.45
CA GLU A 316 5.84 14.52 12.88
C GLU A 316 6.37 13.49 11.84
N ARG A 317 7.17 13.98 10.87
CA ARG A 317 7.78 13.18 9.80
C ARG A 317 8.53 11.94 10.32
N GLU A 318 9.30 12.10 11.38
CA GLU A 318 10.04 11.00 12.00
C GLU A 318 9.14 9.90 12.54
N THR A 319 7.94 10.26 13.01
CA THR A 319 6.96 9.29 13.49
C THR A 319 6.34 8.51 12.34
N VAL A 320 6.10 9.14 11.18
CA VAL A 320 5.67 8.44 9.95
C VAL A 320 6.69 7.38 9.53
N ASP A 321 7.99 7.72 9.54
CA ASP A 321 9.08 6.79 9.27
C ASP A 321 9.12 5.62 10.28
N LYS A 322 8.90 5.92 11.57
CA LYS A 322 8.80 4.87 12.61
C LYS A 322 7.62 3.93 12.39
N VAL A 323 6.46 4.42 11.92
CA VAL A 323 5.31 3.56 11.58
C VAL A 323 5.67 2.62 10.44
N GLU A 324 6.34 3.13 9.39
CA GLU A 324 6.83 2.29 8.30
C GLU A 324 7.78 1.20 8.81
N LYS A 325 8.79 1.57 9.60
CA LYS A 325 9.76 0.63 10.17
C LYS A 325 9.08 -0.42 11.05
N MET A 326 8.17 -0.03 11.92
CA MET A 326 7.39 -0.95 12.75
C MET A 326 6.70 -2.02 11.90
N LYS A 327 6.00 -1.61 10.84
CA LYS A 327 5.28 -2.51 9.93
C LYS A 327 6.23 -3.42 9.15
N VAL A 328 7.24 -2.81 8.50
CA VAL A 328 8.09 -3.49 7.51
C VAL A 328 9.11 -4.39 8.18
N CYS A 329 9.71 -3.96 9.29
CA CYS A 329 10.81 -4.67 9.93
C CYS A 329 10.35 -5.65 11.03
N THR A 330 9.11 -5.52 11.54
CA THR A 330 8.72 -6.29 12.73
C THR A 330 7.29 -6.82 12.68
N CYS A 331 6.27 -5.95 12.56
CA CYS A 331 4.92 -6.31 12.98
C CYS A 331 4.05 -6.96 11.90
N LEU A 332 4.37 -6.82 10.62
CA LEU A 332 3.57 -7.39 9.53
C LEU A 332 4.42 -8.17 8.52
N ASN A 333 5.36 -7.49 7.86
CA ASN A 333 6.04 -8.07 6.70
C ASN A 333 6.92 -9.29 7.03
N PRO A 334 7.63 -9.36 8.17
CA PRO A 334 8.34 -10.57 8.58
C PRO A 334 7.42 -11.77 8.77
N LEU A 335 6.26 -11.55 9.41
CA LEU A 335 5.28 -12.61 9.69
C LEU A 335 4.71 -13.17 8.38
N HIS A 336 4.34 -12.31 7.45
CA HIS A 336 3.90 -12.69 6.11
C HIS A 336 4.98 -13.48 5.35
N THR A 337 6.25 -13.07 5.46
CA THR A 337 7.35 -13.77 4.79
C THR A 337 7.58 -15.16 5.37
N ALA A 338 7.52 -15.31 6.68
CA ALA A 338 7.64 -16.61 7.35
C ALA A 338 6.54 -17.57 6.90
N LEU A 339 5.28 -17.10 6.87
CA LEU A 339 4.16 -17.89 6.35
C LEU A 339 4.38 -18.27 4.88
N ALA A 340 4.73 -17.30 4.02
CA ALA A 340 4.90 -17.57 2.59
C ALA A 340 5.93 -18.65 2.31
N VAL A 341 7.07 -18.62 3.00
CA VAL A 341 8.13 -19.61 2.84
C VAL A 341 7.64 -21.01 3.22
N TYR A 342 7.09 -21.13 4.43
CA TYR A 342 6.63 -22.43 4.93
C TYR A 342 5.32 -22.89 4.30
N GLY A 343 4.45 -21.96 3.89
CA GLY A 343 3.23 -22.25 3.15
C GLY A 343 3.51 -22.90 1.81
N CYS A 344 4.47 -22.37 1.04
CA CYS A 344 4.93 -23.00 -0.21
C CYS A 344 5.50 -24.41 0.05
N LEU A 345 6.32 -24.58 1.09
CA LEU A 345 6.92 -25.87 1.43
C LEU A 345 5.89 -26.91 1.87
N LEU A 346 4.82 -26.48 2.55
CA LEU A 346 3.77 -27.36 3.06
C LEU A 346 2.58 -27.51 2.08
N GLY A 347 2.60 -26.79 0.94
CA GLY A 347 1.59 -26.90 -0.11
C GLY A 347 0.30 -26.13 0.15
N TYR A 348 0.34 -25.07 0.94
CA TYR A 348 -0.82 -24.18 1.15
C TYR A 348 -1.06 -23.31 -0.08
N GLU A 349 -2.34 -23.01 -0.35
CA GLU A 349 -2.77 -22.13 -1.45
C GLU A 349 -3.17 -20.73 -0.96
N LYS A 350 -3.51 -20.60 0.33
CA LYS A 350 -3.92 -19.32 0.94
C LYS A 350 -3.22 -19.10 2.27
N ILE A 351 -2.75 -17.89 2.50
CA ILE A 351 -2.16 -17.47 3.78
C ILE A 351 -3.17 -17.60 4.94
N SER A 352 -4.46 -17.33 4.70
CA SER A 352 -5.49 -17.46 5.74
C SER A 352 -5.68 -18.91 6.21
N GLU A 353 -5.44 -19.91 5.37
CA GLU A 353 -5.50 -21.32 5.77
C GLU A 353 -4.29 -21.73 6.62
N GLU A 354 -3.12 -21.11 6.39
CA GLU A 354 -1.94 -21.34 7.21
C GLU A 354 -2.16 -20.90 8.68
N MET A 355 -3.00 -19.89 8.92
CA MET A 355 -3.33 -19.44 10.28
C MET A 355 -4.23 -20.42 11.05
N LYS A 356 -4.79 -21.44 10.39
CA LYS A 356 -5.48 -22.59 11.03
C LYS A 356 -4.51 -23.71 11.41
N ASP A 357 -3.30 -23.68 10.88
CA ASP A 357 -2.22 -24.61 11.19
C ASP A 357 -1.53 -24.19 12.49
N THR A 358 -1.52 -25.08 13.47
CA THR A 358 -1.02 -24.79 14.83
C THR A 358 0.46 -24.40 14.82
N GLU A 359 1.29 -25.10 14.02
CA GLU A 359 2.72 -24.85 13.96
C GLU A 359 3.03 -23.53 13.24
N LEU A 360 2.36 -23.24 12.13
CA LEU A 360 2.56 -21.99 11.40
C LEU A 360 2.07 -20.77 12.18
N LYS A 361 0.90 -20.88 12.82
CA LYS A 361 0.41 -19.84 13.71
C LYS A 361 1.40 -19.57 14.85
N LYS A 362 1.90 -20.63 15.50
CA LYS A 362 2.87 -20.50 16.59
C LYS A 362 4.21 -19.91 16.13
N LEU A 363 4.66 -20.27 14.92
CA LEU A 363 5.85 -19.69 14.28
C LEU A 363 5.75 -18.17 14.24
N VAL A 364 4.67 -17.62 13.66
CA VAL A 364 4.52 -16.17 13.50
C VAL A 364 4.19 -15.45 14.80
N GLU A 365 3.45 -16.06 15.72
CA GLU A 365 3.24 -15.53 17.06
C GLU A 365 4.59 -15.35 17.78
N THR A 366 5.45 -16.35 17.73
CA THR A 366 6.75 -16.29 18.40
C THR A 366 7.69 -15.29 17.73
N ILE A 367 7.75 -15.26 16.39
CA ILE A 367 8.52 -14.24 15.66
C ILE A 367 8.03 -12.82 16.03
N GLY A 368 6.72 -12.60 16.05
CA GLY A 368 6.14 -11.28 16.34
C GLY A 368 6.35 -10.86 17.79
N TYR A 369 5.85 -11.67 18.74
CA TYR A 369 5.81 -11.28 20.16
C TYR A 369 7.12 -11.47 20.92
N VAL A 370 7.88 -12.51 20.57
CA VAL A 370 9.07 -12.90 21.36
C VAL A 370 10.36 -12.39 20.72
N GLU A 371 10.51 -12.51 19.41
CA GLU A 371 11.75 -12.13 18.73
C GLU A 371 11.72 -10.70 18.18
N GLY A 372 10.59 -10.23 17.68
CA GLY A 372 10.46 -8.91 17.05
C GLY A 372 10.10 -7.80 18.04
N LEU A 373 9.06 -8.01 18.86
CA LEU A 373 8.53 -6.97 19.76
C LEU A 373 9.57 -6.35 20.71
N PRO A 374 10.55 -7.10 21.26
CA PRO A 374 11.57 -6.50 22.13
C PRO A 374 12.43 -5.41 21.49
N VAL A 375 12.57 -5.43 20.17
CA VAL A 375 13.40 -4.46 19.41
C VAL A 375 12.57 -3.61 18.43
N VAL A 376 11.26 -3.66 18.52
CA VAL A 376 10.39 -2.91 17.63
C VAL A 376 10.58 -1.40 17.77
N VAL A 377 10.62 -0.72 16.64
CA VAL A 377 10.53 0.75 16.64
C VAL A 377 9.12 1.15 17.02
N ASN A 378 8.94 1.69 18.24
CA ASN A 378 7.63 2.16 18.69
C ASN A 378 7.37 3.60 18.17
N PRO A 379 6.37 3.80 17.30
CA PRO A 379 6.05 5.12 16.77
C PRO A 379 5.27 6.01 17.75
N GLY A 380 4.67 5.44 18.80
CA GLY A 380 3.86 6.15 19.80
C GLY A 380 2.43 6.49 19.36
N VAL A 381 2.15 6.58 18.05
CA VAL A 381 0.80 6.83 17.50
C VAL A 381 0.02 5.55 17.22
N LEU A 382 0.73 4.43 17.10
CA LEU A 382 0.20 3.08 17.00
C LEU A 382 0.95 2.20 18.00
N ASP A 383 0.22 1.43 18.79
CA ASP A 383 0.83 0.47 19.71
C ASP A 383 1.31 -0.78 18.94
N PRO A 384 2.62 -1.14 18.98
CA PRO A 384 3.14 -2.25 18.21
C PRO A 384 2.52 -3.60 18.59
N LYS A 385 2.17 -3.80 19.86
CA LYS A 385 1.55 -5.04 20.33
C LYS A 385 0.13 -5.17 19.80
N GLU A 386 -0.68 -4.12 19.91
CA GLU A 386 -2.04 -4.08 19.36
C GLU A 386 -2.02 -4.25 17.84
N PHE A 387 -0.98 -3.71 17.19
CA PHE A 387 -0.78 -3.88 15.76
C PHE A 387 -0.53 -5.37 15.41
N ILE A 388 0.38 -6.04 16.12
CA ILE A 388 0.63 -7.50 15.93
C ILE A 388 -0.66 -8.30 16.24
N ASP A 389 -1.38 -7.97 17.31
CA ASP A 389 -2.64 -8.61 17.68
C ASP A 389 -3.65 -8.53 16.52
N THR A 390 -3.79 -7.36 15.90
CA THR A 390 -4.66 -7.14 14.74
C THR A 390 -4.18 -7.93 13.51
N VAL A 391 -2.88 -7.91 13.24
CA VAL A 391 -2.28 -8.65 12.12
C VAL A 391 -2.54 -10.16 12.24
N LEU A 392 -2.29 -10.73 13.41
CA LEU A 392 -2.36 -12.19 13.62
C LEU A 392 -3.79 -12.71 13.81
N ASN A 393 -4.71 -11.91 14.36
CA ASN A 393 -6.05 -12.37 14.70
C ASN A 393 -7.16 -11.89 13.75
N VAL A 394 -6.90 -10.82 13.00
CA VAL A 394 -7.90 -10.22 12.11
C VAL A 394 -7.43 -10.23 10.66
N ARG A 395 -6.25 -9.69 10.39
CA ARG A 395 -5.81 -9.41 9.01
C ARG A 395 -5.37 -10.65 8.26
N ILE A 396 -4.37 -11.37 8.77
CA ILE A 396 -3.83 -12.57 8.10
C ILE A 396 -4.86 -13.71 8.03
N PRO A 397 -5.67 -13.98 9.08
CA PRO A 397 -6.70 -15.04 9.03
C PRO A 397 -7.90 -14.72 8.15
N ASN A 398 -8.04 -13.49 7.63
CA ASN A 398 -9.21 -13.09 6.84
C ASN A 398 -9.34 -13.96 5.57
N PRO A 399 -10.40 -14.80 5.46
CA PRO A 399 -10.55 -15.77 4.37
C PRO A 399 -10.83 -15.11 3.01
N PHE A 400 -11.26 -13.85 3.00
CA PHE A 400 -11.57 -13.10 1.80
C PHE A 400 -10.33 -12.48 1.14
N MET A 401 -9.20 -12.44 1.85
CA MET A 401 -7.98 -11.87 1.27
C MET A 401 -7.35 -12.86 0.28
N PRO A 402 -7.01 -12.41 -0.93
CA PRO A 402 -6.52 -13.29 -2.01
C PRO A 402 -5.02 -13.59 -1.90
N ASP A 403 -4.46 -13.50 -0.69
CA ASP A 403 -3.03 -13.69 -0.47
C ASP A 403 -2.66 -15.17 -0.55
N THR A 404 -1.77 -15.46 -1.51
CA THR A 404 -1.18 -16.79 -1.66
C THR A 404 0.28 -16.79 -1.19
N PRO A 405 0.79 -17.92 -0.62
CA PRO A 405 2.19 -18.03 -0.26
C PRO A 405 3.13 -17.68 -1.43
N GLN A 406 2.82 -18.14 -2.62
CA GLN A 406 3.61 -17.91 -3.84
C GLN A 406 3.71 -16.43 -4.19
N ARG A 407 2.59 -15.67 -4.09
CA ARG A 407 2.59 -14.23 -4.35
C ARG A 407 3.43 -13.47 -3.35
N ILE A 408 3.35 -13.83 -2.07
CA ILE A 408 4.12 -13.18 -1.00
C ILE A 408 5.60 -13.54 -1.08
N ALA A 409 5.94 -14.77 -1.54
CA ALA A 409 7.32 -15.24 -1.70
C ALA A 409 8.07 -14.58 -2.87
N THR A 410 7.40 -13.84 -3.76
CA THR A 410 8.08 -13.06 -4.82
C THR A 410 9.13 -12.12 -4.21
N ASP A 411 10.32 -12.04 -4.81
CA ASP A 411 11.43 -11.17 -4.41
C ASP A 411 11.87 -11.35 -2.93
N THR A 412 11.78 -12.54 -2.36
CA THR A 412 12.15 -12.79 -0.96
C THR A 412 13.61 -12.45 -0.68
N SER A 413 14.53 -12.74 -1.59
CA SER A 413 15.95 -12.39 -1.45
C SER A 413 16.20 -10.89 -1.24
N GLN A 414 15.32 -10.02 -1.74
CA GLN A 414 15.41 -8.57 -1.60
C GLN A 414 14.75 -8.06 -0.32
N LYS A 415 14.08 -8.94 0.40
CA LYS A 415 13.21 -8.59 1.54
C LYS A 415 13.77 -9.04 2.88
N LEU A 416 14.56 -10.14 2.91
CA LEU A 416 15.07 -10.72 4.16
C LEU A 416 15.90 -9.73 4.97
N ALA A 417 16.75 -8.93 4.30
CA ALA A 417 17.60 -7.94 4.97
C ALA A 417 16.81 -6.94 5.80
N ILE A 418 15.75 -6.36 5.23
CA ILE A 418 14.95 -5.35 5.92
C ILE A 418 13.93 -5.97 6.89
N ARG A 419 13.38 -7.16 6.54
CA ARG A 419 12.31 -7.78 7.33
C ARG A 419 12.83 -8.52 8.56
N PHE A 420 14.04 -9.05 8.53
CA PHE A 420 14.65 -9.82 9.62
C PHE A 420 16.03 -9.30 10.02
N GLY A 421 16.82 -8.85 9.04
CA GLY A 421 18.18 -8.34 9.30
C GLY A 421 18.19 -7.14 10.25
N GLU A 422 17.20 -6.25 10.17
CA GLU A 422 17.10 -5.11 11.09
C GLU A 422 16.84 -5.57 12.54
N THR A 423 16.03 -6.61 12.75
CA THR A 423 15.84 -7.23 14.07
C THR A 423 17.16 -7.83 14.58
N ILE A 424 17.91 -8.56 13.74
CA ILE A 424 19.21 -9.15 14.12
C ILE A 424 20.22 -8.04 14.50
N LYS A 425 20.28 -6.96 13.72
CA LYS A 425 21.15 -5.80 14.03
C LYS A 425 20.79 -5.16 15.37
N ALA A 426 19.50 -5.05 15.67
CA ALA A 426 19.03 -4.49 16.93
C ALA A 426 19.41 -5.39 18.12
N TYR A 427 19.31 -6.72 17.98
CA TYR A 427 19.83 -7.65 18.99
C TYR A 427 21.34 -7.54 19.17
N ALA A 428 22.09 -7.50 18.05
CA ALA A 428 23.56 -7.39 18.11
C ALA A 428 24.05 -6.06 18.70
N ALA A 429 23.24 -5.02 18.64
CA ALA A 429 23.55 -3.71 19.22
C ALA A 429 23.05 -3.54 20.67
N SER A 430 22.31 -4.50 21.20
CA SER A 430 21.71 -4.46 22.53
C SER A 430 22.69 -4.98 23.59
N ASP A 431 22.70 -4.32 24.75
CA ASP A 431 23.42 -4.82 25.93
C ASP A 431 22.59 -5.86 26.74
N GLU A 432 21.28 -5.98 26.42
CA GLU A 432 20.35 -6.82 27.20
C GLU A 432 19.88 -8.06 26.41
N LEU A 433 20.02 -8.08 25.08
CA LEU A 433 19.55 -9.14 24.19
C LEU A 433 20.73 -9.81 23.50
N ASP A 434 20.62 -11.12 23.26
CA ASP A 434 21.64 -11.90 22.56
C ASP A 434 21.07 -12.44 21.24
N VAL A 435 21.82 -12.29 20.15
CA VAL A 435 21.48 -12.88 18.85
C VAL A 435 21.30 -14.41 18.94
N ALA A 436 22.00 -15.05 19.88
CA ALA A 436 21.86 -16.48 20.15
C ALA A 436 20.47 -16.89 20.66
N ASP A 437 19.68 -15.96 21.22
CA ASP A 437 18.31 -16.22 21.68
C ASP A 437 17.30 -16.28 20.54
N LEU A 438 17.62 -15.71 19.36
CA LEU A 438 16.80 -15.83 18.16
C LEU A 438 16.76 -17.29 17.68
N LYS A 439 15.58 -17.88 17.63
CA LYS A 439 15.35 -19.28 17.27
C LYS A 439 14.59 -19.44 15.94
N LEU A 440 13.56 -18.63 15.75
CA LEU A 440 12.65 -18.79 14.63
C LEU A 440 13.01 -17.92 13.44
N ILE A 441 13.63 -16.76 13.62
CA ILE A 441 14.21 -15.98 12.51
C ILE A 441 15.26 -16.82 11.75
N PRO A 442 16.27 -17.45 12.38
CA PRO A 442 17.19 -18.35 11.68
C PRO A 442 16.48 -19.56 11.07
N LEU A 443 15.38 -20.05 11.66
CA LEU A 443 14.57 -21.11 11.06
C LEU A 443 13.90 -20.64 9.76
N VAL A 444 13.43 -19.39 9.70
CA VAL A 444 12.89 -18.82 8.46
C VAL A 444 13.98 -18.72 7.37
N PHE A 445 15.20 -18.37 7.71
CA PHE A 445 16.30 -18.34 6.75
C PHE A 445 16.62 -19.74 6.20
N ALA A 446 16.68 -20.74 7.07
CA ALA A 446 16.83 -22.13 6.67
C ALA A 446 15.65 -22.61 5.81
N GLY A 447 14.44 -22.23 6.18
CA GLY A 447 13.21 -22.48 5.41
C GLY A 447 13.26 -21.86 4.03
N TRP A 448 13.74 -20.63 3.88
CA TRP A 448 13.90 -19.98 2.58
C TRP A 448 14.92 -20.72 1.69
N LEU A 449 16.07 -21.11 2.24
CA LEU A 449 17.03 -21.93 1.50
C LEU A 449 16.42 -23.28 1.06
N ARG A 450 15.63 -23.90 1.94
CA ARG A 450 14.89 -25.13 1.64
C ARG A 450 13.83 -24.92 0.55
N TYR A 451 13.12 -23.78 0.56
CA TYR A 451 12.17 -23.38 -0.47
C TYR A 451 12.84 -23.28 -1.84
N LEU A 452 14.05 -22.71 -1.93
CA LEU A 452 14.81 -22.57 -3.17
C LEU A 452 15.20 -23.92 -3.82
N MET A 453 15.10 -25.04 -3.12
CA MET A 453 15.23 -26.37 -3.72
C MET A 453 14.06 -26.75 -4.64
N ALA A 454 12.99 -25.94 -4.67
CA ALA A 454 11.79 -26.13 -5.49
C ALA A 454 11.10 -27.50 -5.30
N VAL A 455 11.17 -28.06 -4.10
CA VAL A 455 10.56 -29.33 -3.72
C VAL A 455 9.82 -29.16 -2.39
N ASN A 456 8.55 -29.53 -2.33
CA ASN A 456 7.73 -29.44 -1.12
C ASN A 456 8.06 -30.54 -0.09
N ASP A 457 7.39 -30.52 1.05
CA ASP A 457 7.62 -31.48 2.15
C ASP A 457 7.24 -32.92 1.78
N ASN A 458 6.36 -33.13 0.79
CA ASN A 458 6.01 -34.44 0.23
C ASN A 458 7.02 -34.95 -0.81
N GLY A 459 8.02 -34.14 -1.17
CA GLY A 459 9.01 -34.46 -2.21
C GLY A 459 8.50 -34.21 -3.64
N GLU A 460 7.48 -33.37 -3.81
CA GLU A 460 6.92 -32.96 -5.08
C GLU A 460 7.53 -31.64 -5.54
N LYS A 461 7.80 -31.49 -6.82
CA LYS A 461 8.34 -30.25 -7.38
C LYS A 461 7.26 -29.18 -7.47
N PHE A 462 7.64 -27.95 -7.23
CA PHE A 462 6.82 -26.76 -7.46
C PHE A 462 7.63 -25.66 -8.16
N GLU A 463 6.95 -24.67 -8.72
CA GLU A 463 7.57 -23.53 -9.38
C GLU A 463 7.94 -22.46 -8.36
N LEU A 464 9.18 -21.97 -8.41
CA LEU A 464 9.62 -20.86 -7.56
C LEU A 464 8.98 -19.54 -8.01
N SER A 465 8.63 -18.72 -7.05
CA SER A 465 8.19 -17.36 -7.33
C SER A 465 9.33 -16.52 -7.91
N PRO A 466 9.03 -15.54 -8.81
CA PRO A 466 10.07 -14.67 -9.36
C PRO A 466 10.92 -14.00 -8.29
N ASP A 467 12.23 -14.05 -8.46
CA ASP A 467 13.19 -13.43 -7.54
C ASP A 467 14.51 -13.15 -8.30
N PRO A 468 15.07 -11.93 -8.24
CA PRO A 468 16.25 -11.56 -9.02
C PRO A 468 17.53 -12.29 -8.63
N LEU A 469 17.60 -12.94 -7.47
CA LEU A 469 18.78 -13.69 -7.04
C LEU A 469 18.66 -15.21 -7.23
N LEU A 470 17.63 -15.74 -7.89
CA LEU A 470 17.50 -17.19 -8.14
C LEU A 470 18.74 -17.75 -8.83
N ASP A 471 19.21 -17.13 -9.91
CA ASP A 471 20.40 -17.57 -10.65
C ASP A 471 21.68 -17.55 -9.80
N THR A 472 21.71 -16.74 -8.75
CA THR A 472 22.85 -16.60 -7.85
C THR A 472 22.82 -17.61 -6.70
N VAL A 473 21.65 -17.90 -6.14
CA VAL A 473 21.53 -18.70 -4.90
C VAL A 473 21.12 -20.15 -5.19
N CYS A 474 20.25 -20.40 -6.17
CA CYS A 474 19.79 -21.75 -6.48
C CYS A 474 20.93 -22.75 -6.81
N PRO A 475 22.05 -22.37 -7.46
CA PRO A 475 23.15 -23.30 -7.66
C PRO A 475 23.69 -23.94 -6.40
N TYR A 476 23.73 -23.20 -5.27
CA TYR A 476 24.20 -23.75 -3.99
C TYR A 476 23.22 -24.76 -3.39
N VAL A 477 21.91 -24.47 -3.45
CA VAL A 477 20.90 -25.38 -2.89
C VAL A 477 20.62 -26.58 -3.80
N ALA A 478 20.93 -26.49 -5.08
CA ALA A 478 20.79 -27.58 -6.04
C ALA A 478 21.77 -28.76 -5.80
N GLU A 479 22.80 -28.55 -4.99
CA GLU A 479 23.74 -29.60 -4.57
C GLU A 479 23.13 -30.57 -3.54
N PHE A 480 21.99 -30.19 -2.91
CA PHE A 480 21.36 -31.00 -1.87
C PHE A 480 20.26 -31.91 -2.44
N GLU A 481 20.16 -33.11 -1.90
CA GLU A 481 19.05 -34.02 -2.13
C GLU A 481 18.39 -34.43 -0.82
N LEU A 482 17.05 -34.53 -0.81
CA LEU A 482 16.30 -34.92 0.39
C LEU A 482 16.72 -36.32 0.89
N GLY A 483 17.03 -36.39 2.19
CA GLY A 483 17.42 -37.63 2.85
C GLY A 483 18.86 -38.07 2.61
N LYS A 484 19.69 -37.22 1.97
CA LYS A 484 21.12 -37.50 1.80
C LYS A 484 21.97 -36.61 2.71
N GLU A 485 23.04 -37.20 3.24
CA GLU A 485 24.04 -36.44 3.98
C GLU A 485 24.83 -35.52 3.02
N ALA A 486 25.10 -34.30 3.46
CA ALA A 486 25.86 -33.29 2.74
C ALA A 486 26.60 -32.37 3.69
N ASP A 487 27.70 -31.78 3.21
CA ASP A 487 28.39 -30.71 3.94
C ASP A 487 27.64 -29.38 3.72
N VAL A 488 26.64 -29.15 4.58
CA VAL A 488 25.76 -27.97 4.50
C VAL A 488 26.55 -26.68 4.73
N GLU A 489 27.46 -26.68 5.71
CA GLU A 489 28.23 -25.50 6.07
C GLU A 489 29.14 -25.05 4.92
N ALA A 490 29.95 -25.97 4.37
CA ALA A 490 30.85 -25.62 3.27
C ALA A 490 30.10 -25.14 2.02
N THR A 491 28.95 -25.77 1.70
CA THR A 491 28.17 -25.45 0.50
C THR A 491 27.45 -24.11 0.65
N LEU A 492 26.81 -23.83 1.79
CA LEU A 492 26.02 -22.62 1.99
C LEU A 492 26.83 -21.40 2.45
N LYS A 493 28.09 -21.56 2.84
CA LYS A 493 28.91 -20.48 3.36
C LYS A 493 28.88 -19.19 2.52
N PRO A 494 29.06 -19.24 1.17
CA PRO A 494 29.04 -18.02 0.36
C PRO A 494 27.70 -17.28 0.39
N VAL A 495 26.59 -18.00 0.58
CA VAL A 495 25.25 -17.41 0.70
C VAL A 495 25.07 -16.80 2.09
N LEU A 496 25.46 -17.51 3.17
CA LEU A 496 25.26 -17.07 4.55
C LEU A 496 26.16 -15.88 4.95
N GLU A 497 27.29 -15.70 4.27
CA GLU A 497 28.15 -14.52 4.40
C GLU A 497 27.59 -13.28 3.70
N ASN A 498 26.57 -13.44 2.84
CA ASN A 498 26.07 -12.34 2.02
C ASN A 498 25.12 -11.41 2.78
N ALA A 499 25.69 -10.36 3.34
CA ALA A 499 24.94 -9.32 4.07
C ALA A 499 23.89 -8.59 3.21
N LYS A 500 23.97 -8.62 1.87
CA LYS A 500 22.93 -8.03 1.02
C LYS A 500 21.63 -8.82 1.07
N ILE A 501 21.70 -10.13 1.32
CA ILE A 501 20.52 -11.01 1.43
C ILE A 501 19.93 -10.94 2.84
N PHE A 502 20.77 -11.09 3.88
CA PHE A 502 20.30 -11.22 5.27
C PHE A 502 20.39 -9.93 6.08
N GLY A 503 20.96 -8.86 5.53
CA GLY A 503 21.20 -7.60 6.24
C GLY A 503 22.48 -7.61 7.09
N VAL A 504 23.01 -8.78 7.39
CA VAL A 504 24.24 -9.05 8.17
C VAL A 504 24.98 -10.25 7.57
N ASN A 505 26.28 -10.37 7.85
CA ASN A 505 27.00 -11.63 7.65
C ASN A 505 26.64 -12.58 8.83
N LEU A 506 25.99 -13.71 8.53
CA LEU A 506 25.47 -14.61 9.56
C LEU A 506 26.58 -15.29 10.37
N TYR A 507 27.79 -15.41 9.84
CA TYR A 507 28.96 -15.91 10.59
C TYR A 507 29.45 -14.87 11.61
N GLU A 508 29.48 -13.58 11.23
CA GLU A 508 29.94 -12.51 12.13
C GLU A 508 29.02 -12.31 13.33
N VAL A 509 27.71 -12.57 13.14
CA VAL A 509 26.72 -12.46 14.24
C VAL A 509 26.48 -13.80 14.97
N GLY A 510 27.23 -14.86 14.64
CA GLY A 510 27.14 -16.16 15.30
C GLY A 510 25.85 -16.96 15.01
N MET A 511 25.17 -16.69 13.89
CA MET A 511 23.89 -17.34 13.54
C MET A 511 24.04 -18.46 12.49
N ALA A 512 25.15 -18.48 11.75
CA ALA A 512 25.34 -19.40 10.61
C ALA A 512 25.18 -20.87 10.98
N ASP A 513 25.80 -21.31 12.08
CA ASP A 513 25.73 -22.71 12.54
C ASP A 513 24.28 -23.14 12.82
N LYS A 514 23.48 -22.25 13.42
CA LYS A 514 22.07 -22.49 13.70
C LYS A 514 21.26 -22.65 12.41
N VAL A 515 21.50 -21.79 11.42
CA VAL A 515 20.84 -21.88 10.09
C VAL A 515 21.25 -23.18 9.38
N CYS A 516 22.53 -23.55 9.38
CA CYS A 516 23.02 -24.79 8.80
C CYS A 516 22.41 -26.02 9.49
N GLY A 517 22.32 -26.01 10.82
CA GLY A 517 21.69 -27.08 11.60
C GLY A 517 20.21 -27.25 11.24
N TYR A 518 19.46 -26.16 11.19
CA TYR A 518 18.05 -26.18 10.78
C TYR A 518 17.87 -26.63 9.33
N PHE A 519 18.71 -26.16 8.41
CA PHE A 519 18.65 -26.58 7.03
C PHE A 519 18.90 -28.10 6.89
N SER A 520 19.89 -28.63 7.61
CA SER A 520 20.15 -30.07 7.64
C SER A 520 18.94 -30.89 8.11
N GLU A 521 18.21 -30.40 9.13
CA GLU A 521 16.98 -31.04 9.57
C GLU A 521 15.85 -30.93 8.53
N LEU A 522 15.71 -29.78 7.88
CA LEU A 522 14.67 -29.54 6.85
C LEU A 522 14.86 -30.38 5.59
N ILE A 523 16.08 -30.81 5.27
CA ILE A 523 16.39 -31.67 4.12
C ILE A 523 16.46 -33.17 4.48
N ALA A 524 16.22 -33.55 5.72
CA ALA A 524 16.40 -34.96 6.19
C ALA A 524 15.48 -35.97 5.48
N GLY A 525 14.48 -35.53 4.72
CA GLY A 525 13.59 -36.37 3.94
C GLY A 525 12.19 -35.80 3.79
N LYS A 526 11.27 -36.64 3.31
CA LYS A 526 9.86 -36.26 3.23
C LYS A 526 9.28 -36.11 4.63
N GLY A 527 8.44 -35.07 4.84
CA GLY A 527 7.88 -34.73 6.14
C GLY A 527 8.83 -34.03 7.10
N ALA A 528 10.07 -33.77 6.68
CA ALA A 528 11.10 -33.15 7.52
C ALA A 528 10.80 -31.68 7.85
N VAL A 529 10.16 -30.95 6.95
CA VAL A 529 9.75 -29.56 7.18
C VAL A 529 8.74 -29.50 8.31
N ARG A 530 7.70 -30.34 8.26
CA ARG A 530 6.67 -30.43 9.30
C ARG A 530 7.28 -30.88 10.64
N ALA A 531 8.16 -31.86 10.61
CA ALA A 531 8.82 -32.39 11.82
C ALA A 531 9.70 -31.31 12.49
N THR A 532 10.46 -30.57 11.70
CA THR A 532 11.34 -29.50 12.18
C THR A 532 10.51 -28.34 12.77
N LEU A 533 9.45 -27.92 12.09
CA LEU A 533 8.52 -26.92 12.66
C LEU A 533 7.99 -27.36 14.03
N LYS A 534 7.43 -28.58 14.14
CA LYS A 534 6.93 -29.12 15.42
C LYS A 534 7.97 -29.09 16.53
N LYS A 535 9.22 -29.40 16.19
CA LYS A 535 10.32 -29.42 17.16
C LYS A 535 10.65 -28.04 17.74
N TYR A 536 10.59 -26.98 16.93
CA TYR A 536 11.12 -25.67 17.31
C TYR A 536 10.04 -24.64 17.68
N VAL A 537 8.79 -24.85 17.27
CA VAL A 537 7.68 -23.95 17.66
C VAL A 537 6.87 -24.44 18.87
N SER A 538 7.13 -25.66 19.37
CA SER A 538 6.45 -26.25 20.52
C SER A 538 6.78 -25.58 21.86
#